data_06b149fdd7ea1f92abb41290df065366
#
_entry.id   06b149fdd7ea1f92abb41290df065366
#
_cell.length_a   1.000
_cell.length_b   1.000
_cell.length_c   1.000
_cell.angle_alpha   90.00
_cell.angle_beta   90.00
_cell.angle_gamma   90.00
#
_symmetry.space_group_name_H-M   'P 1'
#
loop_
_entity.id
_entity.type
_entity.pdbx_description
1 polymer ?
#
loop_
_entity_poly.entity_id
_entity_poly.type
_entity_poly.pdbx_seq_one_letter_code
_entity_poly.pdbx_strand_id
1 'polypeptide(L)'
;MKLETEIKLDFKDVLFRPKRSTMSSRSDVDLTREFKFKHSGQVWNGVPLISSNMDTVSSIDMFRELSKNKCITCFHKYINVEELVKSWDPSVMSSDYFMLSTGITQNDLKKLEEQIQYLETNNIKVKFICVDVANGYMFKLVDF
;
A
#
# COMPACT_ATOMS: atom_id res chain seq x y z
N MET A 1 -33.02 11.42 -5.77
CA MET A 1 -32.14 11.27 -4.59
C MET A 1 -32.59 10.04 -3.84
N LYS A 2 -31.68 9.09 -3.55
CA LYS A 2 -32.00 7.88 -2.76
C LYS A 2 -31.56 8.16 -1.32
N LEU A 3 -32.46 8.00 -0.35
CA LEU A 3 -32.16 8.11 1.07
C LEU A 3 -32.00 6.71 1.64
N GLU A 4 -30.87 6.48 2.32
CA GLU A 4 -30.64 5.27 3.11
C GLU A 4 -30.96 5.56 4.57
N THR A 5 -31.80 4.72 5.17
CA THR A 5 -32.27 4.90 6.58
C THR A 5 -31.46 4.07 7.57
N GLU A 6 -30.54 3.21 7.06
CA GLU A 6 -29.66 2.43 7.92
C GLU A 6 -28.67 3.33 8.67
N ILE A 7 -28.43 3.04 9.94
CA ILE A 7 -27.43 3.73 10.75
C ILE A 7 -26.06 3.39 10.21
N LYS A 8 -25.29 4.41 9.81
CA LYS A 8 -23.88 4.28 9.42
C LYS A 8 -23.03 4.70 10.62
N LEU A 9 -22.19 3.77 11.10
CA LEU A 9 -21.32 4.01 12.24
C LEU A 9 -19.96 4.59 11.80
N ASP A 10 -19.45 5.53 12.58
CA ASP A 10 -18.08 6.06 12.45
C ASP A 10 -17.21 5.50 13.58
N PHE A 11 -15.90 5.72 13.53
CA PHE A 11 -14.97 5.27 14.58
C PHE A 11 -15.33 5.80 15.97
N LYS A 12 -15.89 7.01 16.07
CA LYS A 12 -16.37 7.60 17.33
C LYS A 12 -17.58 6.86 17.95
N ASP A 13 -18.30 6.08 17.15
CA ASP A 13 -19.53 5.41 17.55
C ASP A 13 -19.28 3.97 18.03
N VAL A 14 -18.01 3.52 18.01
CA VAL A 14 -17.65 2.13 18.34
C VAL A 14 -16.50 2.08 19.35
N LEU A 15 -16.47 1.01 20.14
CA LEU A 15 -15.42 0.71 21.09
C LEU A 15 -14.99 -0.75 20.98
N PHE A 16 -13.72 -1.03 21.26
CA PHE A 16 -13.26 -2.41 21.37
C PHE A 16 -13.85 -3.09 22.60
N ARG A 17 -14.49 -4.23 22.40
CA ARG A 17 -14.93 -5.07 23.51
C ARG A 17 -13.70 -5.78 24.10
N PRO A 18 -13.39 -5.61 25.39
CA PRO A 18 -12.29 -6.32 26.05
C PRO A 18 -12.45 -7.84 25.93
N LYS A 19 -11.34 -8.53 25.64
CA LYS A 19 -11.27 -9.99 25.63
C LYS A 19 -10.17 -10.46 26.57
N ARG A 20 -10.30 -11.69 27.06
CA ARG A 20 -9.22 -12.33 27.82
C ARG A 20 -8.00 -12.50 26.92
N SER A 21 -6.82 -12.25 27.46
CA SER A 21 -5.53 -12.42 26.79
C SER A 21 -4.65 -13.33 27.63
N THR A 22 -3.84 -14.12 26.95
CA THR A 22 -2.78 -14.94 27.56
C THR A 22 -1.42 -14.26 27.54
N MET A 23 -1.35 -13.07 26.90
CA MET A 23 -0.11 -12.30 26.75
C MET A 23 0.24 -11.58 28.04
N SER A 24 1.52 -11.64 28.42
CA SER A 24 2.06 -10.98 29.60
C SER A 24 2.59 -9.58 29.34
N SER A 25 3.05 -9.31 28.11
CA SER A 25 3.64 -8.04 27.69
C SER A 25 3.07 -7.55 26.37
N ARG A 26 3.11 -6.23 26.16
CA ARG A 26 2.82 -5.63 24.83
C ARG A 26 3.83 -6.05 23.77
N SER A 27 5.07 -6.34 24.15
CA SER A 27 6.12 -6.86 23.26
C SER A 27 5.83 -8.25 22.69
N ASP A 28 4.91 -9.00 23.31
CA ASP A 28 4.55 -10.33 22.85
C ASP A 28 3.51 -10.30 21.71
N VAL A 29 3.02 -9.10 21.37
CA VAL A 29 2.00 -8.92 20.33
C VAL A 29 2.64 -8.95 18.96
N ASP A 30 2.32 -9.96 18.15
CA ASP A 30 2.63 -9.98 16.73
C ASP A 30 1.52 -9.26 15.95
N LEU A 31 1.87 -8.15 15.30
CA LEU A 31 0.97 -7.34 14.47
C LEU A 31 0.88 -7.84 13.03
N THR A 32 1.74 -8.78 12.62
CA THR A 32 1.72 -9.30 11.26
C THR A 32 0.46 -10.13 11.01
N ARG A 33 0.00 -10.08 9.75
CA ARG A 33 -1.13 -10.87 9.27
C ARG A 33 -0.79 -11.41 7.89
N GLU A 34 -1.27 -12.62 7.63
CA GLU A 34 -1.20 -13.20 6.30
C GLU A 34 -2.49 -12.95 5.54
N PHE A 35 -2.37 -12.50 4.30
CA PHE A 35 -3.48 -12.29 3.38
C PHE A 35 -3.24 -13.06 2.09
N LYS A 36 -4.22 -13.87 1.71
CA LYS A 36 -4.27 -14.50 0.39
C LYS A 36 -5.23 -13.72 -0.50
N PHE A 37 -4.70 -13.11 -1.56
CA PHE A 37 -5.51 -12.33 -2.49
C PHE A 37 -6.41 -13.23 -3.35
N LYS A 38 -7.71 -12.93 -3.38
CA LYS A 38 -8.74 -13.77 -3.99
C LYS A 38 -8.50 -14.04 -5.47
N HIS A 39 -8.05 -13.04 -6.22
CA HIS A 39 -7.95 -13.13 -7.69
C HIS A 39 -6.56 -13.58 -8.16
N SER A 40 -5.49 -13.06 -7.57
CA SER A 40 -4.12 -13.44 -7.94
C SER A 40 -3.65 -14.74 -7.27
N GLY A 41 -4.29 -15.15 -6.17
CA GLY A 41 -3.82 -16.26 -5.34
C GLY A 41 -2.51 -15.99 -4.58
N GLN A 42 -1.92 -14.81 -4.76
CA GLN A 42 -0.68 -14.44 -4.07
C GLN A 42 -0.92 -14.30 -2.57
N VAL A 43 0.11 -14.63 -1.80
CA VAL A 43 0.11 -14.46 -0.35
C VAL A 43 1.02 -13.30 0.00
N TRP A 44 0.56 -12.43 0.89
CA TRP A 44 1.34 -11.35 1.48
C TRP A 44 1.31 -11.48 3.01
N ASN A 45 2.43 -11.22 3.66
CA ASN A 45 2.56 -11.23 5.11
C ASN A 45 3.20 -9.92 5.58
N GLY A 46 2.57 -9.24 6.54
CA GLY A 46 3.06 -7.99 7.10
C GLY A 46 2.07 -7.35 8.06
N VAL A 47 2.39 -6.16 8.51
CA VAL A 47 1.48 -5.32 9.29
C VAL A 47 0.54 -4.61 8.32
N PRO A 48 -0.79 -4.78 8.43
CA PRO A 48 -1.74 -4.27 7.44
C PRO A 48 -1.97 -2.75 7.57
N LEU A 49 -0.90 -2.00 7.47
CA LEU A 49 -0.88 -0.54 7.41
C LEU A 49 -0.26 -0.10 6.10
N ILE A 50 -0.88 0.86 5.45
CA ILE A 50 -0.42 1.45 4.19
C ILE A 50 -0.28 2.95 4.41
N SER A 51 0.90 3.52 4.16
CA SER A 51 1.06 4.96 4.15
C SER A 51 0.37 5.58 2.94
N SER A 52 -0.23 6.76 3.11
CA SER A 52 -0.89 7.46 2.01
C SER A 52 0.10 7.84 0.91
N ASN A 53 -0.36 7.81 -0.34
CA ASN A 53 0.42 8.14 -1.54
C ASN A 53 0.63 9.66 -1.71
N MET A 54 1.08 10.30 -0.65
CA MET A 54 1.38 11.74 -0.60
C MET A 54 2.88 11.96 -0.56
N ASP A 55 3.37 12.95 -1.28
CA ASP A 55 4.79 13.29 -1.38
C ASP A 55 5.47 13.57 -0.02
N THR A 56 4.73 14.20 0.90
CA THR A 56 5.20 14.49 2.26
C THR A 56 5.10 13.31 3.24
N VAL A 57 4.43 12.21 2.85
CA VAL A 57 4.20 11.03 3.70
C VAL A 57 4.99 9.82 3.21
N SER A 58 5.00 9.58 1.90
CA SER A 58 5.58 8.37 1.29
C SER A 58 6.89 8.69 0.57
N SER A 59 7.86 9.20 1.31
CA SER A 59 9.24 9.38 0.85
C SER A 59 10.02 8.06 0.86
N ILE A 60 11.17 8.03 0.18
CA ILE A 60 12.09 6.86 0.20
C ILE A 60 12.58 6.57 1.62
N ASP A 61 12.84 7.59 2.41
CA ASP A 61 13.26 7.42 3.81
C ASP A 61 12.13 6.82 4.66
N MET A 62 10.90 7.28 4.46
CA MET A 62 9.73 6.68 5.12
C MET A 62 9.56 5.21 4.71
N PHE A 63 9.73 4.90 3.44
CA PHE A 63 9.68 3.51 2.95
C PHE A 63 10.72 2.64 3.66
N ARG A 64 11.95 3.12 3.82
CA ARG A 64 13.00 2.39 4.53
C ARG A 64 12.57 2.02 5.96
N GLU A 65 11.96 2.96 6.68
CA GLU A 65 11.51 2.73 8.06
C GLU A 65 10.25 1.85 8.12
N LEU A 66 9.29 2.06 7.24
CA LEU A 66 8.07 1.25 7.17
C LEU A 66 8.37 -0.20 6.76
N SER A 67 9.29 -0.41 5.82
CA SER A 67 9.70 -1.74 5.38
C SER A 67 10.31 -2.58 6.50
N LYS A 68 11.14 -1.98 7.38
CA LYS A 68 11.64 -2.65 8.60
C LYS A 68 10.53 -3.15 9.50
N ASN A 69 9.42 -2.42 9.53
CA ASN A 69 8.24 -2.75 10.33
C ASN A 69 7.19 -3.56 9.54
N LYS A 70 7.53 -4.04 8.34
CA LYS A 70 6.66 -4.81 7.45
C LYS A 70 5.35 -4.10 7.10
N CYS A 71 5.37 -2.77 7.05
CA CYS A 71 4.27 -1.92 6.60
C CYS A 71 4.45 -1.51 5.15
N ILE A 72 3.36 -1.29 4.42
CA ILE A 72 3.40 -0.91 3.02
C ILE A 72 3.51 0.60 2.87
N THR A 73 4.43 1.05 2.04
CA THR A 73 4.50 2.44 1.57
C THR A 73 3.84 2.54 0.20
N CYS A 74 2.79 3.34 0.09
CA CYS A 74 2.20 3.68 -1.19
C CYS A 74 2.88 4.94 -1.73
N PHE A 75 3.80 4.79 -2.69
CA PHE A 75 4.47 5.93 -3.30
C PHE A 75 3.49 6.77 -4.12
N HIS A 76 3.67 8.09 -4.08
CA HIS A 76 2.92 8.99 -4.96
C HIS A 76 3.34 8.81 -6.42
N LYS A 77 2.45 9.11 -7.38
CA LYS A 77 2.69 8.87 -8.82
C LYS A 77 3.86 9.65 -9.46
N TYR A 78 4.46 10.56 -8.72
CA TYR A 78 5.63 11.35 -9.15
C TYR A 78 6.94 10.90 -8.52
N ILE A 79 6.96 9.73 -7.86
CA ILE A 79 8.19 9.19 -7.27
C ILE A 79 9.31 9.09 -8.32
N ASN A 80 10.51 9.48 -7.93
CA ASN A 80 11.69 9.30 -8.74
C ASN A 80 12.24 7.87 -8.55
N VAL A 81 11.97 6.99 -9.51
CA VAL A 81 12.39 5.58 -9.45
C VAL A 81 13.90 5.39 -9.60
N GLU A 82 14.61 6.34 -10.23
CA GLU A 82 16.07 6.30 -10.30
C GLU A 82 16.69 6.54 -8.92
N GLU A 83 16.13 7.48 -8.16
CA GLU A 83 16.54 7.76 -6.79
C GLU A 83 16.21 6.58 -5.88
N LEU A 84 15.04 5.95 -6.05
CA LEU A 84 14.66 4.74 -5.33
C LEU A 84 15.67 3.61 -5.57
N VAL A 85 16.08 3.36 -6.82
CA VAL A 85 17.07 2.34 -7.18
C VAL A 85 18.44 2.67 -6.54
N LYS A 86 18.89 3.92 -6.62
CA LYS A 86 20.18 4.34 -6.01
C LYS A 86 20.20 4.20 -4.49
N SER A 87 19.02 4.35 -3.86
CA SER A 87 18.85 4.28 -2.40
C SER A 87 18.47 2.89 -1.91
N TRP A 88 18.31 1.92 -2.83
CA TRP A 88 17.81 0.59 -2.49
C TRP A 88 18.82 -0.18 -1.62
N ASP A 89 18.36 -0.58 -0.46
CA ASP A 89 19.10 -1.43 0.46
C ASP A 89 18.30 -2.71 0.74
N PRO A 90 18.69 -3.85 0.13
CA PRO A 90 17.95 -5.10 0.27
C PRO A 90 17.99 -5.69 1.70
N SER A 91 18.85 -5.17 2.57
CA SER A 91 18.88 -5.61 3.98
C SER A 91 17.71 -5.06 4.80
N VAL A 92 17.09 -3.98 4.34
CA VAL A 92 16.00 -3.29 5.06
C VAL A 92 14.79 -2.97 4.18
N MET A 93 14.96 -2.90 2.85
CA MET A 93 13.90 -2.60 1.89
C MET A 93 13.44 -3.88 1.18
N SER A 94 12.15 -4.09 1.08
CA SER A 94 11.58 -5.26 0.41
C SER A 94 10.49 -4.86 -0.58
N SER A 95 10.46 -5.56 -1.71
CA SER A 95 9.38 -5.48 -2.71
C SER A 95 8.00 -5.86 -2.16
N ASP A 96 7.95 -6.47 -0.99
CA ASP A 96 6.68 -6.82 -0.33
C ASP A 96 6.01 -5.61 0.34
N TYR A 97 6.75 -4.53 0.58
CA TYR A 97 6.32 -3.43 1.43
C TYR A 97 6.26 -2.09 0.71
N PHE A 98 6.13 -2.08 -0.61
CA PHE A 98 5.77 -0.87 -1.34
C PHE A 98 4.78 -1.14 -2.46
N MET A 99 4.11 -0.09 -2.90
CA MET A 99 3.31 -0.05 -4.11
C MET A 99 3.57 1.27 -4.86
N LEU A 100 3.48 1.22 -6.18
CA LEU A 100 3.43 2.41 -7.02
C LEU A 100 1.99 2.89 -7.13
N SER A 101 1.77 4.19 -7.28
CA SER A 101 0.44 4.71 -7.58
C SER A 101 0.36 5.32 -8.98
N THR A 102 -0.82 5.23 -9.57
CA THR A 102 -1.12 5.74 -10.91
C THR A 102 -2.52 6.34 -10.95
N GLY A 103 -2.76 7.25 -11.88
CA GLY A 103 -4.10 7.63 -12.30
C GLY A 103 -4.64 6.68 -13.38
N ILE A 104 -5.67 7.14 -14.12
CA ILE A 104 -6.37 6.34 -15.15
C ILE A 104 -6.31 6.99 -16.55
N THR A 105 -5.29 7.79 -16.83
CA THR A 105 -5.06 8.33 -18.18
C THR A 105 -4.05 7.45 -18.92
N GLN A 106 -4.05 7.51 -20.25
CA GLN A 106 -3.06 6.79 -21.06
C GLN A 106 -1.62 7.22 -20.74
N ASN A 107 -1.43 8.49 -20.39
CA ASN A 107 -0.13 8.99 -19.96
C ASN A 107 0.29 8.43 -18.59
N ASP A 108 -0.67 8.28 -17.66
CA ASP A 108 -0.40 7.65 -16.36
C ASP A 108 0.00 6.18 -16.54
N LEU A 109 -0.72 5.44 -17.42
CA LEU A 109 -0.40 4.04 -17.72
C LEU A 109 1.00 3.90 -18.32
N LYS A 110 1.30 4.68 -19.36
CA LYS A 110 2.62 4.66 -20.00
C LYS A 110 3.75 4.93 -18.99
N LYS A 111 3.57 5.95 -18.16
CA LYS A 111 4.53 6.29 -17.11
C LYS A 111 4.71 5.14 -16.10
N LEU A 112 3.62 4.51 -15.68
CA LEU A 112 3.66 3.36 -14.78
C LEU A 112 4.43 2.19 -15.39
N GLU A 113 4.19 1.88 -16.67
CA GLU A 113 4.90 0.82 -17.40
C GLU A 113 6.41 1.10 -17.47
N GLU A 114 6.79 2.35 -17.78
CA GLU A 114 8.20 2.78 -17.79
C GLU A 114 8.84 2.64 -16.40
N GLN A 115 8.13 3.03 -15.33
CA GLN A 115 8.60 2.88 -13.95
C GLN A 115 8.78 1.42 -13.55
N ILE A 116 7.81 0.55 -13.87
CA ILE A 116 7.88 -0.90 -13.58
C ILE A 116 9.07 -1.50 -14.32
N GLN A 117 9.19 -1.24 -15.62
CA GLN A 117 10.29 -1.76 -16.44
C GLN A 117 11.66 -1.34 -15.88
N TYR A 118 11.80 -0.09 -15.47
CA TYR A 118 13.05 0.41 -14.90
C TYR A 118 13.40 -0.28 -13.57
N LEU A 119 12.44 -0.45 -12.68
CA LEU A 119 12.62 -1.13 -11.39
C LEU A 119 12.96 -2.62 -11.59
N GLU A 120 12.24 -3.33 -12.46
CA GLU A 120 12.47 -4.74 -12.72
C GLU A 120 13.82 -4.99 -13.39
N THR A 121 14.28 -4.10 -14.28
CA THR A 121 15.63 -4.17 -14.85
C THR A 121 16.72 -4.06 -13.77
N ASN A 122 16.42 -3.38 -12.67
CA ASN A 122 17.29 -3.26 -11.51
C ASN A 122 17.00 -4.31 -10.40
N ASN A 123 16.31 -5.40 -10.74
CA ASN A 123 15.95 -6.50 -9.83
C ASN A 123 15.02 -6.10 -8.67
N ILE A 124 14.27 -5.00 -8.82
CA ILE A 124 13.27 -4.55 -7.85
C ILE A 124 11.89 -4.88 -8.41
N LYS A 125 11.26 -5.94 -7.90
CA LYS A 125 9.95 -6.39 -8.39
C LYS A 125 8.83 -5.52 -7.85
N VAL A 126 7.95 -5.01 -8.71
CA VAL A 126 6.73 -4.31 -8.31
C VAL A 126 5.61 -5.33 -8.11
N LYS A 127 5.11 -5.46 -6.89
CA LYS A 127 4.07 -6.44 -6.53
C LYS A 127 2.68 -5.81 -6.42
N PHE A 128 2.60 -4.52 -6.14
CA PHE A 128 1.35 -3.81 -5.87
C PHE A 128 1.30 -2.50 -6.61
N ILE A 129 0.12 -2.20 -7.12
CA ILE A 129 -0.21 -0.93 -7.78
C ILE A 129 -1.45 -0.35 -7.10
N CYS A 130 -1.40 0.93 -6.78
CA CYS A 130 -2.52 1.71 -6.29
C CYS A 130 -3.07 2.55 -7.45
N VAL A 131 -4.29 2.29 -7.87
CA VAL A 131 -4.98 3.15 -8.85
C VAL A 131 -5.70 4.24 -8.07
N ASP A 132 -5.16 5.45 -8.11
CA ASP A 132 -5.64 6.59 -7.33
C ASP A 132 -6.50 7.51 -8.18
N VAL A 133 -7.78 7.59 -7.85
CA VAL A 133 -8.78 8.40 -8.53
C VAL A 133 -9.68 9.13 -7.54
N ALA A 134 -10.13 10.32 -7.90
CA ALA A 134 -11.02 11.12 -7.06
C ALA A 134 -12.41 10.49 -6.86
N ASN A 135 -12.86 9.65 -7.80
CA ASN A 135 -14.14 8.94 -7.74
C ASN A 135 -14.00 7.50 -8.23
N GLY A 136 -13.97 6.55 -7.30
CA GLY A 136 -13.87 5.11 -7.58
C GLY A 136 -15.10 4.47 -8.24
N TYR A 137 -16.19 5.22 -8.42
CA TYR A 137 -17.42 4.74 -9.07
C TYR A 137 -17.50 5.10 -10.57
N MET A 138 -16.40 5.58 -11.16
CA MET A 138 -16.37 5.88 -12.60
C MET A 138 -16.26 4.58 -13.42
N PHE A 139 -17.07 4.46 -14.49
CA PHE A 139 -16.93 3.36 -15.44
C PHE A 139 -15.52 3.26 -16.02
N LYS A 140 -14.90 4.39 -16.32
CA LYS A 140 -13.53 4.47 -16.83
C LYS A 140 -12.49 3.76 -15.94
N LEU A 141 -12.72 3.66 -14.63
CA LEU A 141 -11.84 2.92 -13.73
C LEU A 141 -11.96 1.40 -13.95
N VAL A 142 -13.14 0.92 -14.33
CA VAL A 142 -13.38 -0.51 -14.60
C VAL A 142 -12.78 -0.91 -15.94
N ASP A 143 -12.75 0.01 -16.91
CA ASP A 143 -12.19 -0.19 -18.25
C ASP A 143 -10.67 -0.07 -18.29
N PHE A 144 -10.06 0.56 -17.27
CA PHE A 144 -8.62 0.74 -17.11
C PHE A 144 -7.95 -0.50 -16.56
#